data_3ffdd05ee16926eac0243466fed650e3
#
_entry.id   3ffdd05ee16926eac0243466fed650e3
#
_cell.length_a   1.000
_cell.length_b   1.000
_cell.length_c   1.000
_cell.angle_alpha   90.00
_cell.angle_beta   90.00
_cell.angle_gamma   90.00
#
_symmetry.space_group_name_H-M   'P 1'
#
loop_
_entity.id
_entity.type
_entity.pdbx_description
1 polymer ?
#
loop_
_entity_poly.entity_id
_entity_poly.type
_entity_poly.pdbx_seq_one_letter_code
_entity_poly.pdbx_strand_id
1 'polypeptide(L)'
;YGLVGSEMCIRDRLNFTSASTALLRIEADTAEDLLFSGSQWGKDITVSVEQNSVIARHPSGETVTVTFTPNVELAKTDNNYTALVRSPRYPVNVAISFFTSEKEMTANLQNLPSLLNNPAPALQANAERWEGYLTKILRKDMKPEYDRIAVKAVTTLISNWRTHRGGLLHEGIIPSHAVGYFVGFWAWDSWRFSAGTAKFDPELAKNNIRAMFDYQQPDGMIIDCIYTDPSENNARDSKPPLVCWAVDEIFTHTGDTAFVAEMYPQLLSYYRWWYEKRDHNRNGMCEYGATDGTLEAAAWESGMDNAIRFDGAVMLKNEGYEDAWSMDQESVDLNAYLALECKLLKKFSSLLKIPFDAPDYSSQVADYFFDKNINFFCDRRLKDGSFIEEPGCEAYTPLWTRIATQAQVDSMLPMLQDTAKFSTYIPFPTIAADNPKYNPRGYWRGPIWLDQTYFAIRGLRNYGYNRLADEYTLQVFDRLSGLKEGAPIHENYGTHTGERLKAPHFSWSSSHLLMMYDDYGK
;
A
#
# COMPACT_ATOMS: atom_id res chain seq x y z
N TYR A 1 1.25 -27.95 -6.95
CA TYR A 1 1.01 -29.38 -7.17
C TYR A 1 2.34 -30.01 -7.55
N GLY A 2 2.92 -30.82 -6.66
CA GLY A 2 4.08 -31.63 -6.96
C GLY A 2 3.68 -32.87 -7.77
N LEU A 3 4.34 -33.12 -8.89
CA LEU A 3 4.29 -34.40 -9.58
C LEU A 3 5.08 -35.41 -8.73
N VAL A 4 4.39 -36.36 -8.12
CA VAL A 4 4.99 -37.51 -7.44
C VAL A 4 5.13 -38.62 -8.48
N GLY A 5 6.30 -38.77 -9.02
CA GLY A 5 6.71 -39.90 -9.84
C GLY A 5 8.19 -40.16 -9.63
N SER A 6 8.58 -41.42 -9.53
CA SER A 6 9.93 -41.90 -9.24
C SER A 6 11.00 -41.22 -10.12
N GLU A 7 11.96 -40.56 -9.49
CA GLU A 7 13.28 -40.14 -10.02
C GLU A 7 13.34 -39.18 -11.22
N MET A 8 12.24 -38.53 -11.62
CA MET A 8 12.31 -37.45 -12.62
C MET A 8 12.48 -36.09 -11.93
N CYS A 9 13.62 -35.45 -12.09
CA CYS A 9 13.82 -34.05 -11.72
C CYS A 9 13.21 -33.14 -12.80
N ILE A 10 11.90 -32.79 -12.66
CA ILE A 10 11.31 -31.68 -13.42
C ILE A 10 11.60 -30.40 -12.64
N ARG A 11 12.18 -29.42 -13.30
CA ARG A 11 12.42 -28.07 -12.78
C ARG A 11 11.59 -27.10 -13.58
N ASP A 12 10.73 -26.35 -12.94
CA ASP A 12 9.95 -25.29 -13.56
C ASP A 12 10.29 -23.92 -12.97
N ARG A 13 10.20 -22.90 -13.81
CA ARG A 13 10.38 -21.50 -13.42
C ARG A 13 9.33 -20.66 -14.13
N LEU A 14 8.59 -19.87 -13.34
CA LEU A 14 7.67 -18.88 -13.86
C LEU A 14 8.29 -17.49 -13.71
N ASN A 15 8.40 -16.76 -14.82
CA ASN A 15 8.99 -15.42 -14.85
C ASN A 15 8.05 -14.46 -15.58
N PHE A 16 7.75 -13.32 -14.99
CA PHE A 16 7.07 -12.25 -15.71
C PHE A 16 8.05 -11.57 -16.67
N THR A 17 7.78 -11.65 -17.96
CA THR A 17 8.60 -11.07 -19.03
C THR A 17 8.08 -9.73 -19.50
N SER A 18 6.83 -9.40 -19.17
CA SER A 18 6.18 -8.10 -19.34
C SER A 18 5.05 -7.94 -18.32
N ALA A 19 4.38 -6.82 -18.33
CA ALA A 19 3.18 -6.58 -17.49
C ALA A 19 2.01 -7.53 -17.81
N SER A 20 1.97 -8.08 -19.03
CA SER A 20 0.87 -8.93 -19.51
C SER A 20 1.28 -10.38 -19.74
N THR A 21 2.56 -10.76 -19.64
CA THR A 21 3.02 -12.10 -20.03
C THR A 21 3.95 -12.71 -18.98
N ALA A 22 3.58 -13.90 -18.52
CA ALA A 22 4.42 -14.79 -17.74
C ALA A 22 4.95 -15.93 -18.62
N LEU A 23 6.25 -16.24 -18.52
CA LEU A 23 6.90 -17.35 -19.18
C LEU A 23 7.10 -18.49 -18.18
N LEU A 24 6.48 -19.62 -18.44
CA LEU A 24 6.76 -20.89 -17.77
C LEU A 24 7.85 -21.62 -18.57
N ARG A 25 8.98 -21.88 -17.91
CA ARG A 25 10.10 -22.63 -18.47
C ARG A 25 10.25 -23.95 -17.72
N ILE A 26 10.20 -25.05 -18.44
CA ILE A 26 10.28 -26.40 -17.90
C ILE A 26 11.58 -27.06 -18.38
N GLU A 27 12.33 -27.60 -17.46
CA GLU A 27 13.54 -28.39 -17.69
C GLU A 27 13.33 -29.79 -17.10
N ALA A 28 13.71 -30.83 -17.81
CA ALA A 28 13.69 -32.20 -17.30
C ALA A 28 14.85 -33.02 -17.90
N ASP A 29 15.23 -34.04 -17.19
CA ASP A 29 16.32 -34.94 -17.57
C ASP A 29 15.82 -36.17 -18.39
N THR A 30 14.58 -36.10 -18.92
CA THR A 30 13.93 -37.18 -19.67
C THR A 30 13.39 -36.68 -21.00
N ALA A 31 13.20 -37.62 -21.93
CA ALA A 31 12.55 -37.34 -23.21
C ALA A 31 11.07 -37.75 -23.26
N GLU A 32 10.46 -37.98 -22.08
CA GLU A 32 9.03 -38.34 -22.01
C GLU A 32 8.14 -37.20 -22.47
N ASP A 33 6.95 -37.57 -22.98
CA ASP A 33 5.95 -36.61 -23.44
C ASP A 33 5.44 -35.74 -22.26
N LEU A 34 5.27 -34.44 -22.48
CA LEU A 34 4.67 -33.52 -21.52
C LEU A 34 3.20 -33.28 -21.85
N LEU A 35 2.31 -33.58 -20.90
CA LEU A 35 0.90 -33.28 -20.99
C LEU A 35 0.51 -32.13 -20.07
N PHE A 36 -0.03 -31.07 -20.67
CA PHE A 36 -0.68 -29.99 -19.95
C PHE A 36 -2.20 -30.15 -20.09
N SER A 37 -2.91 -29.84 -19.04
CA SER A 37 -4.37 -29.76 -19.06
C SER A 37 -4.85 -28.53 -18.31
N GLY A 38 -5.95 -27.94 -18.77
CA GLY A 38 -6.55 -26.80 -18.14
C GLY A 38 -8.03 -26.71 -18.44
N SER A 39 -8.72 -25.90 -17.64
CA SER A 39 -10.14 -25.59 -17.79
C SER A 39 -10.34 -24.08 -17.89
N GLN A 40 -11.56 -23.67 -18.23
CA GLN A 40 -11.92 -22.25 -18.25
C GLN A 40 -11.71 -21.60 -16.87
N TRP A 41 -11.36 -20.31 -16.88
CA TRP A 41 -11.06 -19.54 -15.68
C TRP A 41 -12.21 -18.67 -15.16
N GLY A 42 -13.45 -18.94 -15.49
CA GLY A 42 -14.60 -18.20 -15.01
C GLY A 42 -15.90 -18.58 -15.69
N LYS A 43 -16.97 -17.93 -15.30
CA LYS A 43 -18.28 -18.03 -15.98
C LYS A 43 -18.21 -17.22 -17.27
N ASP A 44 -18.98 -17.63 -18.27
CA ASP A 44 -19.16 -16.94 -19.55
C ASP A 44 -17.90 -16.85 -20.43
N ILE A 45 -16.83 -17.56 -20.10
CA ILE A 45 -15.60 -17.61 -20.89
C ILE A 45 -15.73 -18.62 -22.03
N THR A 46 -15.37 -18.20 -23.24
CA THR A 46 -15.28 -19.07 -24.41
C THR A 46 -13.82 -19.44 -24.66
N VAL A 47 -13.55 -20.75 -24.77
CA VAL A 47 -12.21 -21.26 -25.07
C VAL A 47 -12.14 -21.67 -26.54
N SER A 48 -11.09 -21.20 -27.24
CA SER A 48 -10.72 -21.64 -28.60
C SER A 48 -9.28 -22.13 -28.65
N VAL A 49 -8.97 -22.90 -29.67
CA VAL A 49 -7.59 -23.35 -30.00
C VAL A 49 -7.23 -22.76 -31.35
N GLU A 50 -6.16 -22.04 -31.43
CA GLU A 50 -5.66 -21.37 -32.62
C GLU A 50 -4.14 -21.61 -32.74
N GLN A 51 -3.72 -22.34 -33.77
CA GLN A 51 -2.34 -22.74 -34.00
C GLN A 51 -1.74 -23.47 -32.77
N ASN A 52 -0.80 -22.87 -32.05
CA ASN A 52 -0.17 -23.40 -30.86
C ASN A 52 -0.64 -22.70 -29.58
N SER A 53 -1.79 -22.02 -29.61
CA SER A 53 -2.36 -21.25 -28.51
C SER A 53 -3.74 -21.74 -28.11
N VAL A 54 -3.97 -21.77 -26.82
CA VAL A 54 -5.31 -21.82 -26.22
C VAL A 54 -5.71 -20.40 -25.87
N ILE A 55 -6.88 -19.95 -26.30
CA ILE A 55 -7.36 -18.59 -26.09
C ILE A 55 -8.69 -18.65 -25.36
N ALA A 56 -8.74 -18.06 -24.19
CA ALA A 56 -9.93 -17.90 -23.36
C ALA A 56 -10.40 -16.44 -23.44
N ARG A 57 -11.62 -16.22 -23.96
CA ARG A 57 -12.21 -14.89 -24.17
C ARG A 57 -13.38 -14.67 -23.23
N HIS A 58 -13.37 -13.54 -22.54
CA HIS A 58 -14.51 -13.06 -21.76
C HIS A 58 -15.35 -12.08 -22.57
N PRO A 59 -16.70 -12.00 -22.37
CA PRO A 59 -17.57 -11.05 -23.06
C PRO A 59 -17.18 -9.57 -22.93
N SER A 60 -16.48 -9.20 -21.86
CA SER A 60 -15.91 -7.85 -21.67
C SER A 60 -14.79 -7.48 -22.66
N GLY A 61 -14.30 -8.46 -23.44
CA GLY A 61 -13.15 -8.32 -24.34
C GLY A 61 -11.82 -8.72 -23.72
N GLU A 62 -11.79 -9.03 -22.44
CA GLU A 62 -10.61 -9.56 -21.77
C GLU A 62 -10.26 -10.96 -22.29
N THR A 63 -8.96 -11.21 -22.43
CA THR A 63 -8.49 -12.46 -23.03
C THR A 63 -7.29 -13.00 -22.28
N VAL A 64 -7.28 -14.30 -22.08
CA VAL A 64 -6.10 -15.02 -21.58
C VAL A 64 -5.63 -15.99 -22.64
N THR A 65 -4.34 -16.02 -22.91
CA THR A 65 -3.75 -16.97 -23.85
C THR A 65 -2.70 -17.84 -23.15
N VAL A 66 -2.72 -19.13 -23.51
CA VAL A 66 -1.63 -20.06 -23.18
C VAL A 66 -1.02 -20.51 -24.49
N THR A 67 0.19 -20.01 -24.77
CA THR A 67 0.89 -20.25 -26.03
C THR A 67 2.08 -21.18 -25.79
N PHE A 68 2.12 -22.26 -26.52
CA PHE A 68 3.14 -23.31 -26.39
C PHE A 68 4.21 -23.19 -27.48
N THR A 69 5.31 -23.90 -27.30
CA THR A 69 6.30 -24.12 -28.37
C THR A 69 5.63 -24.74 -29.61
N PRO A 70 6.17 -24.55 -30.84
CA PRO A 70 5.49 -24.93 -32.10
C PRO A 70 5.07 -26.41 -32.25
N ASN A 71 5.71 -27.33 -31.54
CA ASN A 71 5.46 -28.78 -31.68
C ASN A 71 4.49 -29.32 -30.63
N VAL A 72 3.40 -28.64 -30.38
CA VAL A 72 2.35 -29.06 -29.44
C VAL A 72 1.12 -29.58 -30.19
N GLU A 73 0.56 -30.71 -29.71
CA GLU A 73 -0.74 -31.20 -30.14
C GLU A 73 -1.79 -30.66 -29.17
N LEU A 74 -2.64 -29.74 -29.66
CA LEU A 74 -3.70 -29.13 -28.87
C LEU A 74 -5.03 -29.80 -29.16
N ALA A 75 -5.77 -30.16 -28.11
CA ALA A 75 -7.14 -30.64 -28.21
C ALA A 75 -8.03 -29.87 -27.22
N LYS A 76 -9.29 -29.67 -27.61
CA LYS A 76 -10.32 -29.00 -26.82
C LYS A 76 -11.53 -29.90 -26.68
N THR A 77 -12.09 -29.97 -25.46
CA THR A 77 -13.38 -30.62 -25.18
C THR A 77 -14.17 -29.65 -24.30
N ASP A 78 -15.26 -29.11 -24.83
CA ASP A 78 -16.03 -28.02 -24.21
C ASP A 78 -15.12 -26.82 -23.89
N ASN A 79 -15.00 -26.48 -22.61
CA ASN A 79 -14.12 -25.41 -22.11
C ASN A 79 -12.83 -25.93 -21.47
N ASN A 80 -12.54 -27.22 -21.66
CA ASN A 80 -11.27 -27.81 -21.22
C ASN A 80 -10.34 -27.95 -22.43
N TYR A 81 -9.05 -27.95 -22.16
CA TYR A 81 -8.04 -28.22 -23.18
C TYR A 81 -6.96 -29.18 -22.66
N THR A 82 -6.34 -29.85 -23.60
CA THR A 82 -5.10 -30.58 -23.39
C THR A 82 -4.06 -30.14 -24.39
N ALA A 83 -2.81 -30.09 -23.97
CA ALA A 83 -1.66 -29.76 -24.79
C ALA A 83 -0.58 -30.82 -24.57
N LEU A 84 -0.28 -31.59 -25.60
CA LEU A 84 0.70 -32.65 -25.58
C LEU A 84 1.95 -32.22 -26.38
N VAL A 85 3.08 -32.12 -25.69
CA VAL A 85 4.41 -31.93 -26.30
C VAL A 85 5.11 -33.27 -26.36
N ARG A 86 5.22 -33.84 -27.57
CA ARG A 86 5.86 -35.16 -27.77
C ARG A 86 7.36 -35.05 -27.83
N SER A 87 8.01 -35.96 -27.12
CA SER A 87 9.49 -36.09 -27.12
C SER A 87 10.18 -34.72 -27.05
N PRO A 88 9.88 -33.92 -25.99
CA PRO A 88 10.27 -32.51 -25.94
C PRO A 88 11.79 -32.35 -25.98
N ARG A 89 12.25 -31.33 -26.69
CA ARG A 89 13.62 -30.81 -26.51
C ARG A 89 13.57 -29.77 -25.40
N TYR A 90 14.14 -30.05 -24.26
CA TYR A 90 14.19 -29.12 -23.15
C TYR A 90 15.18 -27.99 -23.38
N PRO A 91 14.91 -26.79 -22.86
CA PRO A 91 13.73 -26.44 -22.07
C PRO A 91 12.45 -26.26 -22.91
N VAL A 92 11.31 -26.67 -22.38
CA VAL A 92 10.01 -26.34 -22.95
C VAL A 92 9.54 -25.01 -22.39
N ASN A 93 9.15 -24.08 -23.24
CA ASN A 93 8.67 -22.76 -22.89
C ASN A 93 7.17 -22.64 -23.18
N VAL A 94 6.41 -22.07 -22.22
CA VAL A 94 4.98 -21.78 -22.35
C VAL A 94 4.76 -20.34 -21.93
N ALA A 95 4.13 -19.53 -22.78
CA ALA A 95 3.75 -18.16 -22.45
C ALA A 95 2.29 -18.11 -22.00
N ILE A 96 2.05 -17.54 -20.82
CA ILE A 96 0.71 -17.28 -20.29
C ILE A 96 0.53 -15.76 -20.33
N SER A 97 -0.41 -15.26 -21.14
CA SER A 97 -0.59 -13.83 -21.35
C SER A 97 -2.01 -13.39 -21.03
N PHE A 98 -2.14 -12.19 -20.46
CA PHE A 98 -3.39 -11.56 -20.07
C PHE A 98 -3.54 -10.24 -20.84
N PHE A 99 -4.62 -10.08 -21.56
CA PHE A 99 -4.90 -8.91 -22.39
C PHE A 99 -6.24 -8.29 -22.01
N THR A 100 -6.29 -6.97 -22.04
CA THR A 100 -7.50 -6.21 -21.70
C THR A 100 -8.49 -6.11 -22.85
N SER A 101 -8.02 -6.42 -24.07
CA SER A 101 -8.83 -6.37 -25.29
C SER A 101 -8.27 -7.31 -26.35
N GLU A 102 -9.12 -7.70 -27.30
CA GLU A 102 -8.71 -8.49 -28.45
C GLU A 102 -7.71 -7.74 -29.37
N LYS A 103 -7.80 -6.41 -29.40
CA LYS A 103 -6.82 -5.56 -30.09
C LYS A 103 -5.42 -5.67 -29.48
N GLU A 104 -5.35 -5.60 -28.18
CA GLU A 104 -4.08 -5.77 -27.44
C GLU A 104 -3.53 -7.18 -27.63
N MET A 105 -4.38 -8.20 -27.51
CA MET A 105 -4.00 -9.59 -27.77
C MET A 105 -3.40 -9.75 -29.17
N THR A 106 -4.09 -9.29 -30.19
CA THR A 106 -3.65 -9.42 -31.60
C THR A 106 -2.30 -8.74 -31.84
N ALA A 107 -2.09 -7.56 -31.24
CA ALA A 107 -0.83 -6.83 -31.34
C ALA A 107 0.35 -7.56 -30.66
N ASN A 108 0.09 -8.30 -29.58
CA ASN A 108 1.12 -8.94 -28.78
C ASN A 108 1.38 -10.42 -29.15
N LEU A 109 0.37 -11.15 -29.63
CA LEU A 109 0.53 -12.56 -30.03
C LEU A 109 1.65 -12.77 -31.05
N GLN A 110 1.87 -11.83 -31.94
CA GLN A 110 2.95 -11.90 -32.95
C GLN A 110 4.36 -11.91 -32.33
N ASN A 111 4.53 -11.45 -31.11
CA ASN A 111 5.81 -11.39 -30.41
C ASN A 111 6.11 -12.69 -29.62
N LEU A 112 5.09 -13.49 -29.29
CA LEU A 112 5.22 -14.70 -28.50
C LEU A 112 6.11 -15.79 -29.14
N PRO A 113 6.09 -16.04 -30.47
CA PRO A 113 7.00 -16.99 -31.08
C PRO A 113 8.47 -16.65 -30.83
N SER A 114 8.85 -15.37 -30.90
CA SER A 114 10.21 -14.92 -30.58
C SER A 114 10.57 -15.19 -29.14
N LEU A 115 9.67 -14.87 -28.19
CA LEU A 115 9.85 -15.12 -26.76
C LEU A 115 9.99 -16.62 -26.46
N LEU A 116 9.15 -17.47 -27.05
CA LEU A 116 9.19 -18.93 -26.82
C LEU A 116 10.44 -19.58 -27.38
N ASN A 117 10.92 -19.13 -28.56
CA ASN A 117 12.10 -19.68 -29.22
C ASN A 117 13.41 -19.19 -28.58
N ASN A 118 13.46 -17.95 -28.13
CA ASN A 118 14.63 -17.35 -27.50
C ASN A 118 14.24 -16.47 -26.30
N PRO A 119 13.94 -17.06 -25.15
CA PRO A 119 13.54 -16.31 -23.94
C PRO A 119 14.71 -15.59 -23.25
N ALA A 120 15.95 -15.88 -23.61
CA ALA A 120 17.12 -15.39 -22.88
C ALA A 120 17.15 -13.86 -22.72
N PRO A 121 16.87 -13.03 -23.74
CA PRO A 121 16.86 -11.57 -23.57
C PRO A 121 15.78 -11.09 -22.57
N ALA A 122 14.59 -11.67 -22.60
CA ALA A 122 13.50 -11.29 -21.67
C ALA A 122 13.78 -11.73 -20.23
N LEU A 123 14.36 -12.92 -20.05
CA LEU A 123 14.80 -13.40 -18.73
C LEU A 123 15.93 -12.55 -18.18
N GLN A 124 16.89 -12.16 -19.02
CA GLN A 124 17.98 -11.27 -18.62
C GLN A 124 17.47 -9.90 -18.21
N ALA A 125 16.59 -9.28 -19.00
CA ALA A 125 15.97 -7.98 -18.66
C ALA A 125 15.19 -8.04 -17.33
N ASN A 126 14.45 -9.14 -17.09
CA ASN A 126 13.78 -9.36 -15.82
C ASN A 126 14.77 -9.50 -14.65
N ALA A 127 15.85 -10.24 -14.82
CA ALA A 127 16.89 -10.38 -13.79
C ALA A 127 17.57 -9.03 -13.48
N GLU A 128 17.92 -8.25 -14.51
CA GLU A 128 18.50 -6.91 -14.37
C GLU A 128 17.55 -5.94 -13.65
N ARG A 129 16.24 -6.00 -13.92
CA ARG A 129 15.25 -5.22 -13.20
C ARG A 129 15.24 -5.53 -11.70
N TRP A 130 15.20 -6.81 -11.33
CA TRP A 130 15.22 -7.22 -9.92
C TRP A 130 16.56 -6.89 -9.25
N GLU A 131 17.67 -7.11 -9.91
CA GLU A 131 19.01 -6.69 -9.45
C GLU A 131 19.05 -5.19 -9.19
N GLY A 132 18.46 -4.40 -10.11
CA GLY A 132 18.35 -2.95 -9.98
C GLY A 132 17.54 -2.52 -8.75
N TYR A 133 16.44 -3.18 -8.44
CA TYR A 133 15.65 -2.92 -7.22
C TYR A 133 16.46 -3.26 -5.96
N LEU A 134 17.01 -4.46 -5.91
CA LEU A 134 17.68 -4.96 -4.72
C LEU A 134 18.99 -4.22 -4.42
N THR A 135 19.74 -3.83 -5.44
CA THR A 135 20.97 -3.04 -5.29
C THR A 135 20.69 -1.68 -4.64
N LYS A 136 19.53 -1.06 -4.92
CA LYS A 136 19.13 0.21 -4.31
C LYS A 136 18.68 0.06 -2.86
N ILE A 137 18.13 -1.10 -2.49
CA ILE A 137 17.47 -1.33 -1.20
C ILE A 137 18.39 -2.01 -0.20
N LEU A 138 19.11 -3.08 -0.59
CA LEU A 138 19.88 -3.87 0.34
C LEU A 138 21.09 -3.10 0.89
N ARG A 139 21.29 -3.21 2.18
CA ARG A 139 22.33 -2.54 2.94
C ARG A 139 23.45 -3.53 3.27
N LYS A 140 24.71 -3.08 3.20
CA LYS A 140 25.89 -3.92 3.50
C LYS A 140 26.09 -4.21 4.99
N ASP A 141 25.47 -3.42 5.87
CA ASP A 141 25.60 -3.47 7.32
C ASP A 141 24.46 -4.24 8.00
N MET A 142 23.51 -4.75 7.21
CA MET A 142 22.40 -5.54 7.73
C MET A 142 22.70 -7.03 7.76
N LYS A 143 22.05 -7.75 8.68
CA LYS A 143 22.13 -9.21 8.74
C LYS A 143 21.31 -9.83 7.59
N PRO A 144 21.77 -10.95 6.97
CA PRO A 144 21.05 -11.63 5.87
C PRO A 144 19.59 -12.00 6.19
N GLU A 145 19.27 -12.28 7.47
CA GLU A 145 17.91 -12.58 7.91
C GLU A 145 16.97 -11.37 7.80
N TYR A 146 17.49 -10.15 7.96
CA TYR A 146 16.75 -8.90 7.80
C TYR A 146 16.71 -8.44 6.33
N ASP A 147 17.77 -8.71 5.56
CA ASP A 147 17.75 -8.53 4.10
C ASP A 147 16.57 -9.30 3.47
N ARG A 148 16.28 -10.49 3.98
CA ARG A 148 15.13 -11.29 3.55
C ARG A 148 13.80 -10.57 3.74
N ILE A 149 13.66 -9.77 4.82
CA ILE A 149 12.44 -8.95 5.05
C ILE A 149 12.32 -7.89 3.97
N ALA A 150 13.41 -7.18 3.66
CA ALA A 150 13.44 -6.16 2.62
C ALA A 150 13.14 -6.73 1.22
N VAL A 151 13.75 -7.88 0.87
CA VAL A 151 13.46 -8.58 -0.38
C VAL A 151 11.99 -8.97 -0.48
N LYS A 152 11.41 -9.52 0.60
CA LYS A 152 9.99 -9.89 0.66
C LYS A 152 9.09 -8.67 0.52
N ALA A 153 9.44 -7.55 1.14
CA ALA A 153 8.69 -6.31 1.03
C ALA A 153 8.67 -5.77 -0.41
N VAL A 154 9.83 -5.70 -1.07
CA VAL A 154 9.92 -5.33 -2.49
C VAL A 154 9.11 -6.30 -3.36
N THR A 155 9.26 -7.61 -3.12
CA THR A 155 8.50 -8.63 -3.87
C THR A 155 7.00 -8.43 -3.72
N THR A 156 6.51 -8.15 -2.51
CA THR A 156 5.09 -7.92 -2.26
C THR A 156 4.58 -6.68 -3.01
N LEU A 157 5.31 -5.56 -2.92
CA LEU A 157 4.94 -4.32 -3.62
C LEU A 157 4.87 -4.52 -5.13
N ILE A 158 5.88 -5.15 -5.72
CA ILE A 158 5.92 -5.40 -7.19
C ILE A 158 4.87 -6.44 -7.62
N SER A 159 4.57 -7.44 -6.78
CA SER A 159 3.51 -8.42 -7.08
C SER A 159 2.10 -7.81 -7.03
N ASN A 160 1.94 -6.69 -6.35
CA ASN A 160 0.70 -5.92 -6.27
C ASN A 160 0.64 -4.76 -7.28
N TRP A 161 1.65 -4.61 -8.15
CA TRP A 161 1.64 -3.63 -9.23
C TRP A 161 0.55 -3.96 -10.25
N ARG A 162 -0.26 -2.97 -10.54
CA ARG A 162 -1.32 -3.03 -11.53
C ARG A 162 -1.10 -1.98 -12.61
N THR A 163 -1.12 -2.42 -13.87
CA THR A 163 -1.03 -1.52 -15.03
C THR A 163 -2.30 -0.69 -15.18
N HIS A 164 -2.20 0.44 -15.88
CA HIS A 164 -3.35 1.23 -16.28
C HIS A 164 -4.37 0.36 -17.06
N ARG A 165 -5.67 0.52 -16.74
CA ARG A 165 -6.73 -0.30 -17.32
C ARG A 165 -8.11 0.28 -17.02
N GLY A 166 -8.98 0.40 -18.01
CA GLY A 166 -10.33 0.95 -17.81
C GLY A 166 -10.29 2.32 -17.15
N GLY A 167 -10.93 2.45 -15.99
CA GLY A 167 -10.91 3.67 -15.19
C GLY A 167 -9.58 4.00 -14.52
N LEU A 168 -8.66 3.06 -14.41
CA LEU A 168 -7.32 3.32 -13.88
C LEU A 168 -6.45 3.91 -14.99
N LEU A 169 -6.31 5.24 -15.05
CA LEU A 169 -5.61 5.95 -16.12
C LEU A 169 -4.09 5.89 -16.00
N HIS A 170 -3.58 5.73 -14.77
CA HIS A 170 -2.17 5.45 -14.48
C HIS A 170 -2.04 4.09 -13.79
N GLU A 171 -0.84 3.54 -13.83
CA GLU A 171 -0.47 2.34 -13.08
C GLU A 171 -0.26 2.65 -11.60
N GLY A 172 -0.41 1.63 -10.75
CA GLY A 172 -0.23 1.79 -9.32
C GLY A 172 -0.13 0.45 -8.61
N ILE A 173 -0.11 0.50 -7.29
CA ILE A 173 -0.03 -0.66 -6.41
C ILE A 173 -1.37 -0.82 -5.70
N ILE A 174 -1.91 -2.03 -5.68
CA ILE A 174 -3.11 -2.40 -4.91
C ILE A 174 -2.72 -2.85 -3.50
N PRO A 175 -3.65 -2.80 -2.53
CA PRO A 175 -3.36 -3.29 -1.18
C PRO A 175 -2.95 -4.76 -1.13
N SER A 176 -3.66 -5.65 -1.84
CA SER A 176 -3.35 -7.08 -1.90
C SER A 176 -4.03 -7.78 -3.08
N HIS A 177 -3.26 -8.50 -3.89
CA HIS A 177 -3.79 -9.35 -4.96
C HIS A 177 -4.52 -10.60 -4.45
N ALA A 178 -4.38 -10.93 -3.17
CA ALA A 178 -4.97 -12.14 -2.59
C ALA A 178 -6.41 -11.95 -2.11
N VAL A 179 -6.94 -10.71 -2.14
CA VAL A 179 -8.28 -10.36 -1.66
C VAL A 179 -9.04 -9.66 -2.77
N GLY A 180 -10.19 -10.20 -3.14
CA GLY A 180 -10.92 -9.78 -4.35
C GLY A 180 -11.40 -8.32 -4.35
N TYR A 181 -11.71 -7.73 -3.20
CA TYR A 181 -12.10 -6.32 -3.13
C TYR A 181 -10.90 -5.36 -3.08
N PHE A 182 -9.68 -5.82 -2.77
CA PHE A 182 -8.47 -5.01 -2.77
C PHE A 182 -7.83 -4.85 -4.17
N VAL A 183 -8.67 -4.71 -5.19
CA VAL A 183 -8.22 -4.59 -6.60
C VAL A 183 -8.21 -3.17 -7.14
N GLY A 184 -8.64 -2.19 -6.34
CA GLY A 184 -8.59 -0.76 -6.60
C GLY A 184 -7.36 -0.08 -5.99
N PHE A 185 -7.29 1.24 -6.13
CA PHE A 185 -6.31 2.09 -5.47
C PHE A 185 -7.00 2.94 -4.41
N TRP A 186 -6.55 2.84 -3.16
CA TRP A 186 -6.97 3.70 -2.06
C TRP A 186 -6.00 4.87 -1.91
N ALA A 187 -6.51 6.06 -1.59
CA ALA A 187 -5.72 7.28 -1.56
C ALA A 187 -4.54 7.19 -0.58
N TRP A 188 -4.79 7.01 0.72
CA TRP A 188 -3.71 7.01 1.69
C TRP A 188 -2.79 5.79 1.61
N ASP A 189 -3.27 4.65 1.09
CA ASP A 189 -2.47 3.49 0.71
C ASP A 189 -1.48 3.87 -0.38
N SER A 190 -1.96 4.56 -1.43
CA SER A 190 -1.13 5.01 -2.55
C SER A 190 -0.01 5.94 -2.10
N TRP A 191 -0.27 6.83 -1.11
CA TRP A 191 0.77 7.68 -0.53
C TRP A 191 1.88 6.85 0.14
N ARG A 192 1.50 5.83 0.91
CA ARG A 192 2.43 4.92 1.58
C ARG A 192 3.19 4.04 0.60
N PHE A 193 2.51 3.55 -0.42
CA PHE A 193 3.17 2.75 -1.46
C PHE A 193 4.17 3.60 -2.25
N SER A 194 3.83 4.84 -2.57
CA SER A 194 4.72 5.77 -3.24
C SER A 194 5.96 6.07 -2.40
N ALA A 195 5.79 6.37 -1.12
CA ALA A 195 6.92 6.58 -0.23
C ALA A 195 7.81 5.33 -0.11
N GLY A 196 7.21 4.13 -0.02
CA GLY A 196 7.95 2.86 0.06
C GLY A 196 8.69 2.47 -1.22
N THR A 197 8.17 2.86 -2.40
CA THR A 197 8.77 2.53 -3.70
C THR A 197 9.69 3.61 -4.25
N ALA A 198 9.64 4.83 -3.73
CA ALA A 198 10.38 5.99 -4.21
C ALA A 198 11.88 5.73 -4.42
N LYS A 199 12.49 4.96 -3.53
CA LYS A 199 13.93 4.65 -3.56
C LYS A 199 14.32 3.69 -4.68
N PHE A 200 13.47 2.73 -5.03
CA PHE A 200 13.84 1.67 -5.98
C PHE A 200 13.11 1.75 -7.33
N ASP A 201 11.87 2.24 -7.34
CA ASP A 201 11.07 2.47 -8.55
C ASP A 201 10.30 3.82 -8.47
N PRO A 202 10.99 4.94 -8.66
CA PRO A 202 10.38 6.26 -8.52
C PRO A 202 9.30 6.55 -9.58
N GLU A 203 9.34 5.92 -10.75
CA GLU A 203 8.31 6.13 -11.77
C GLU A 203 6.99 5.47 -11.36
N LEU A 204 7.05 4.24 -10.82
CA LEU A 204 5.86 3.60 -10.24
C LEU A 204 5.33 4.41 -9.05
N ALA A 205 6.21 4.97 -8.21
CA ALA A 205 5.82 5.84 -7.11
C ALA A 205 5.06 7.10 -7.59
N LYS A 206 5.54 7.75 -8.65
CA LYS A 206 4.87 8.92 -9.26
C LYS A 206 3.51 8.56 -9.86
N ASN A 207 3.44 7.44 -10.57
CA ASN A 207 2.21 6.98 -11.21
C ASN A 207 1.13 6.59 -10.19
N ASN A 208 1.52 6.01 -9.06
CA ASN A 208 0.62 5.76 -7.93
C ASN A 208 -0.07 7.05 -7.43
N ILE A 209 0.68 8.16 -7.37
CA ILE A 209 0.14 9.47 -6.98
C ILE A 209 -0.77 10.00 -8.09
N ARG A 210 -0.29 10.03 -9.36
CA ARG A 210 -1.09 10.51 -10.49
C ARG A 210 -2.43 9.80 -10.61
N ALA A 211 -2.45 8.47 -10.40
CA ALA A 211 -3.67 7.66 -10.47
C ALA A 211 -4.78 8.19 -9.56
N MET A 212 -4.46 8.58 -8.33
CA MET A 212 -5.46 9.14 -7.42
C MET A 212 -5.88 10.54 -7.81
N PHE A 213 -4.95 11.36 -8.35
CA PHE A 213 -5.25 12.72 -8.80
C PHE A 213 -5.99 12.79 -10.14
N ASP A 214 -6.03 11.70 -10.92
CA ASP A 214 -6.91 11.60 -12.09
C ASP A 214 -8.40 11.78 -11.72
N TYR A 215 -8.76 11.52 -10.47
CA TYR A 215 -10.11 11.61 -9.93
C TYR A 215 -10.27 12.72 -8.87
N GLN A 216 -9.34 13.66 -8.80
CA GLN A 216 -9.51 14.83 -7.94
C GLN A 216 -10.77 15.58 -8.31
N GLN A 217 -11.63 15.83 -7.32
CA GLN A 217 -12.88 16.54 -7.51
C GLN A 217 -12.63 18.04 -7.77
N PRO A 218 -13.57 18.77 -8.40
CA PRO A 218 -13.41 20.19 -8.72
C PRO A 218 -13.17 21.09 -7.51
N ASP A 219 -13.62 20.70 -6.31
CA ASP A 219 -13.38 21.42 -5.06
C ASP A 219 -12.03 21.07 -4.40
N GLY A 220 -11.29 20.10 -4.96
CA GLY A 220 -9.99 19.69 -4.48
C GLY A 220 -9.96 18.35 -3.74
N MET A 221 -11.09 17.76 -3.42
CA MET A 221 -11.17 16.47 -2.74
C MET A 221 -10.47 15.37 -3.54
N ILE A 222 -9.70 14.54 -2.88
CA ILE A 222 -9.28 13.23 -3.39
C ILE A 222 -10.23 12.19 -2.83
N ILE A 223 -10.84 11.41 -3.70
CA ILE A 223 -11.79 10.37 -3.30
C ILE A 223 -11.10 9.18 -2.64
N ASP A 224 -11.82 8.45 -1.81
CA ASP A 224 -11.32 7.31 -1.02
C ASP A 224 -10.58 6.29 -1.87
N CYS A 225 -11.26 5.71 -2.85
CA CYS A 225 -10.69 4.69 -3.71
C CYS A 225 -11.25 4.73 -5.14
N ILE A 226 -10.43 4.22 -6.07
CA ILE A 226 -10.73 4.14 -7.51
C ILE A 226 -10.54 2.73 -8.03
N TYR A 227 -11.34 2.36 -9.02
CA TYR A 227 -11.37 1.02 -9.59
C TYR A 227 -11.25 1.03 -11.12
N THR A 228 -11.04 -0.15 -11.68
CA THR A 228 -11.06 -0.36 -13.15
C THR A 228 -12.41 0.03 -13.76
N ASP A 229 -13.52 -0.23 -13.06
CA ASP A 229 -14.83 0.31 -13.37
C ASP A 229 -15.07 1.58 -12.53
N PRO A 230 -15.14 2.78 -13.13
CA PRO A 230 -15.35 4.01 -12.40
C PRO A 230 -16.66 4.09 -11.64
N SER A 231 -17.65 3.25 -11.96
CA SER A 231 -18.91 3.20 -11.20
C SER A 231 -18.76 2.60 -9.80
N GLU A 232 -17.63 1.92 -9.53
CA GLU A 232 -17.27 1.36 -8.22
C GLU A 232 -16.46 2.34 -7.38
N ASN A 233 -16.07 3.50 -7.91
CA ASN A 233 -15.29 4.51 -7.19
C ASN A 233 -16.06 5.01 -5.97
N ASN A 234 -15.36 5.14 -4.82
CA ASN A 234 -15.95 5.68 -3.61
C ASN A 234 -15.57 7.16 -3.41
N ALA A 235 -16.57 8.04 -3.50
CA ALA A 235 -16.46 9.48 -3.23
C ALA A 235 -17.25 9.91 -1.98
N ARG A 236 -17.64 8.98 -1.11
CA ARG A 236 -18.36 9.27 0.14
C ARG A 236 -17.45 9.93 1.17
N ASP A 237 -16.17 9.71 1.05
CA ASP A 237 -15.12 10.18 1.96
C ASP A 237 -13.80 10.37 1.19
N SER A 238 -12.84 10.99 1.86
CA SER A 238 -11.46 11.06 1.44
C SER A 238 -10.60 10.08 2.27
N LYS A 239 -9.29 10.32 2.33
CA LYS A 239 -8.35 9.60 3.21
C LYS A 239 -7.35 10.58 3.82
N PRO A 240 -6.67 10.23 4.93
CA PRO A 240 -5.71 11.11 5.58
C PRO A 240 -4.69 11.73 4.62
N PRO A 241 -4.42 13.04 4.73
CA PRO A 241 -3.57 13.78 3.81
C PRO A 241 -2.08 13.52 4.11
N LEU A 242 -1.47 12.63 3.34
CA LEU A 242 -0.05 12.23 3.43
C LEU A 242 0.66 12.35 2.09
N VAL A 243 0.03 12.97 1.11
CA VAL A 243 0.54 12.97 -0.27
C VAL A 243 1.78 13.84 -0.44
N CYS A 244 1.88 14.98 0.24
CA CYS A 244 3.09 15.80 0.17
C CYS A 244 4.30 15.06 0.77
N TRP A 245 4.11 14.24 1.81
CA TRP A 245 5.16 13.36 2.30
C TRP A 245 5.61 12.37 1.22
N ALA A 246 4.70 11.73 0.51
CA ALA A 246 5.05 10.80 -0.57
C ALA A 246 5.79 11.51 -1.72
N VAL A 247 5.37 12.73 -2.09
CA VAL A 247 6.06 13.56 -3.08
C VAL A 247 7.45 13.98 -2.60
N ASP A 248 7.61 14.27 -1.30
CA ASP A 248 8.91 14.63 -0.70
C ASP A 248 9.88 13.45 -0.67
N GLU A 249 9.39 12.24 -0.41
CA GLU A 249 10.19 11.00 -0.51
C GLU A 249 10.66 10.77 -1.95
N ILE A 250 9.77 10.93 -2.94
CA ILE A 250 10.15 10.86 -4.36
C ILE A 250 11.21 11.91 -4.70
N PHE A 251 10.97 13.17 -4.31
CA PHE A 251 11.93 14.25 -4.56
C PHE A 251 13.28 14.00 -3.88
N THR A 252 13.27 13.49 -2.67
CA THR A 252 14.50 13.17 -1.91
C THR A 252 15.36 12.14 -2.63
N HIS A 253 14.75 11.14 -3.27
CA HIS A 253 15.47 10.09 -3.99
C HIS A 253 15.83 10.44 -5.44
N THR A 254 15.12 11.38 -6.06
CA THR A 254 15.25 11.68 -7.50
C THR A 254 15.78 13.08 -7.81
N GLY A 255 15.53 14.05 -6.93
CA GLY A 255 15.72 15.46 -7.22
C GLY A 255 14.76 16.02 -8.28
N ASP A 256 13.66 15.31 -8.61
CA ASP A 256 12.77 15.66 -9.71
C ASP A 256 11.85 16.83 -9.35
N THR A 257 12.35 18.04 -9.61
CA THR A 257 11.61 19.30 -9.45
C THR A 257 10.43 19.40 -10.44
N ALA A 258 10.52 18.75 -11.61
CA ALA A 258 9.44 18.80 -12.59
C ALA A 258 8.19 18.08 -12.08
N PHE A 259 8.36 16.92 -11.44
CA PHE A 259 7.25 16.23 -10.79
C PHE A 259 6.64 17.03 -9.64
N VAL A 260 7.48 17.68 -8.82
CA VAL A 260 6.97 18.58 -7.76
C VAL A 260 6.16 19.74 -8.37
N ALA A 261 6.62 20.33 -9.48
CA ALA A 261 5.90 21.41 -10.17
C ALA A 261 4.58 20.93 -10.80
N GLU A 262 4.57 19.72 -11.36
CA GLU A 262 3.37 19.07 -11.90
C GLU A 262 2.28 18.92 -10.81
N MET A 263 2.66 18.42 -9.65
CA MET A 263 1.70 18.05 -8.60
C MET A 263 1.29 19.23 -7.71
N TYR A 264 2.12 20.25 -7.57
CA TYR A 264 1.93 21.31 -6.57
C TYR A 264 0.55 21.99 -6.59
N PRO A 265 -0.03 22.39 -7.75
CA PRO A 265 -1.36 23.01 -7.75
C PRO A 265 -2.46 22.10 -7.18
N GLN A 266 -2.40 20.82 -7.51
CA GLN A 266 -3.37 19.81 -7.07
C GLN A 266 -3.20 19.47 -5.59
N LEU A 267 -1.96 19.37 -5.11
CA LEU A 267 -1.63 19.19 -3.69
C LEU A 267 -2.17 20.37 -2.86
N LEU A 268 -1.97 21.59 -3.33
CA LEU A 268 -2.45 22.80 -2.65
C LEU A 268 -3.98 22.87 -2.61
N SER A 269 -4.64 22.43 -3.68
CA SER A 269 -6.10 22.34 -3.76
C SER A 269 -6.64 21.33 -2.74
N TYR A 270 -6.04 20.11 -2.66
CA TYR A 270 -6.43 19.10 -1.69
C TYR A 270 -6.20 19.55 -0.24
N TYR A 271 -5.07 20.22 0.04
CA TYR A 271 -4.80 20.78 1.36
C TYR A 271 -5.85 21.79 1.80
N ARG A 272 -6.26 22.72 0.90
CA ARG A 272 -7.28 23.72 1.18
C ARG A 272 -8.65 23.10 1.43
N TRP A 273 -8.97 22.04 0.68
CA TRP A 273 -10.24 21.31 0.82
C TRP A 273 -10.50 20.85 2.27
N TRP A 274 -9.47 20.41 2.98
CA TRP A 274 -9.60 19.98 4.37
C TRP A 274 -10.13 21.11 5.26
N TYR A 275 -9.55 22.29 5.20
CA TYR A 275 -9.98 23.45 6.00
C TYR A 275 -11.31 24.02 5.52
N GLU A 276 -11.67 23.83 4.27
CA GLU A 276 -12.93 24.30 3.71
C GLU A 276 -14.11 23.38 4.06
N LYS A 277 -13.89 22.06 4.02
CA LYS A 277 -14.94 21.04 4.12
C LYS A 277 -14.91 20.24 5.43
N ARG A 278 -13.86 20.34 6.24
CA ARG A 278 -13.60 19.50 7.43
C ARG A 278 -13.17 20.30 8.67
N ASP A 279 -13.43 21.60 8.70
CA ASP A 279 -13.26 22.49 9.87
C ASP A 279 -14.63 23.04 10.23
N HIS A 280 -15.41 22.26 11.00
CA HIS A 280 -16.81 22.53 11.30
C HIS A 280 -17.04 23.86 12.02
N ASN A 281 -16.20 24.15 13.01
CA ASN A 281 -16.32 25.36 13.83
C ASN A 281 -15.39 26.49 13.36
N ARG A 282 -14.63 26.30 12.28
CA ARG A 282 -13.69 27.26 11.66
C ARG A 282 -12.61 27.76 12.62
N ASN A 283 -12.12 26.89 13.49
CA ASN A 283 -11.04 27.21 14.43
C ASN A 283 -9.64 26.82 13.91
N GLY A 284 -9.57 26.19 12.74
CA GLY A 284 -8.33 25.73 12.11
C GLY A 284 -7.90 24.33 12.55
N MET A 285 -8.76 23.61 13.28
CA MET A 285 -8.58 22.20 13.62
C MET A 285 -9.65 21.38 12.91
N CYS A 286 -9.22 20.45 12.08
CA CYS A 286 -10.12 19.66 11.24
C CYS A 286 -10.62 18.39 11.94
N GLU A 287 -11.80 17.96 11.53
CA GLU A 287 -12.43 16.70 11.91
C GLU A 287 -12.44 15.75 10.70
N TYR A 288 -12.44 14.44 10.95
CA TYR A 288 -12.83 13.47 9.92
C TYR A 288 -14.33 13.57 9.62
N GLY A 289 -14.70 13.30 8.38
CA GLY A 289 -16.07 13.52 7.95
C GLY A 289 -16.48 12.67 6.74
N ALA A 290 -17.62 13.04 6.16
CA ALA A 290 -18.18 12.35 5.01
C ALA A 290 -18.95 13.31 4.10
N THR A 291 -19.16 12.93 2.84
CA THR A 291 -20.02 13.69 1.92
C THR A 291 -21.48 13.32 2.09
N ASP A 292 -21.76 12.10 2.55
CA ASP A 292 -23.12 11.55 2.73
C ASP A 292 -23.66 11.67 4.18
N GLY A 293 -22.85 12.21 5.10
CA GLY A 293 -23.21 12.40 6.49
C GLY A 293 -23.23 11.14 7.35
N THR A 294 -22.71 10.02 6.87
CA THR A 294 -22.65 8.78 7.65
C THR A 294 -21.38 8.71 8.50
N LEU A 295 -21.51 8.21 9.73
CA LEU A 295 -20.38 7.97 10.62
C LEU A 295 -19.45 6.87 10.07
N GLU A 296 -20.00 5.90 9.34
CA GLU A 296 -19.23 4.85 8.68
C GLU A 296 -18.22 5.43 7.68
N ALA A 297 -18.67 6.31 6.76
CA ALA A 297 -17.79 6.94 5.79
C ALA A 297 -16.78 7.88 6.47
N ALA A 298 -17.18 8.61 7.52
CA ALA A 298 -16.28 9.45 8.30
C ALA A 298 -15.19 8.62 9.02
N ALA A 299 -15.53 7.45 9.55
CA ALA A 299 -14.56 6.52 10.11
C ALA A 299 -13.62 5.97 9.02
N TRP A 300 -14.12 5.69 7.83
CA TRP A 300 -13.28 5.30 6.68
C TRP A 300 -12.38 6.44 6.21
N GLU A 301 -12.83 7.72 6.29
CA GLU A 301 -11.97 8.87 5.99
C GLU A 301 -10.75 8.94 6.91
N SER A 302 -10.89 8.51 8.17
CA SER A 302 -9.75 8.40 9.09
C SER A 302 -8.79 7.23 8.73
N GLY A 303 -9.28 6.26 7.97
CA GLY A 303 -8.61 4.98 7.71
C GLY A 303 -8.57 4.03 8.91
N MET A 304 -8.99 4.48 10.09
CA MET A 304 -9.04 3.69 11.33
C MET A 304 -10.49 3.27 11.63
N ASP A 305 -11.10 2.54 10.70
CA ASP A 305 -12.53 2.27 10.52
C ASP A 305 -13.36 2.03 11.79
N ASN A 306 -12.78 1.43 12.81
CA ASN A 306 -13.46 1.09 14.06
C ASN A 306 -12.67 1.49 15.31
N ALA A 307 -11.85 2.52 15.22
CA ALA A 307 -11.05 2.99 16.35
C ALA A 307 -11.94 3.37 17.55
N ILE A 308 -11.46 3.03 18.76
CA ILE A 308 -12.22 3.24 20.00
C ILE A 308 -12.56 4.72 20.22
N ARG A 309 -11.68 5.63 19.81
CA ARG A 309 -11.86 7.09 19.93
C ARG A 309 -13.12 7.60 19.22
N PHE A 310 -13.65 6.86 18.25
CA PHE A 310 -14.88 7.18 17.52
C PHE A 310 -16.15 6.57 18.13
N ASP A 311 -16.02 5.79 19.21
CA ASP A 311 -17.18 5.24 19.89
C ASP A 311 -18.07 6.38 20.42
N GLY A 312 -19.29 6.47 19.88
CA GLY A 312 -20.25 7.50 20.27
C GLY A 312 -20.05 8.87 19.59
N ALA A 313 -19.18 8.99 18.59
CA ALA A 313 -19.12 10.17 17.74
C ALA A 313 -20.43 10.38 16.96
N VAL A 314 -20.81 11.62 16.72
CA VAL A 314 -21.99 11.98 15.93
C VAL A 314 -21.59 12.89 14.77
N MET A 315 -22.36 12.84 13.68
CA MET A 315 -22.10 13.64 12.49
C MET A 315 -22.79 15.00 12.58
N LEU A 316 -22.04 16.05 12.30
CA LEU A 316 -22.51 17.44 12.25
C LEU A 316 -22.42 17.93 10.79
N LYS A 317 -23.51 18.53 10.30
CA LYS A 317 -23.51 19.12 8.95
C LYS A 317 -22.75 20.45 8.96
N ASN A 318 -21.84 20.63 8.02
CA ASN A 318 -21.05 21.86 7.89
C ASN A 318 -21.87 22.95 7.20
N GLU A 319 -21.89 24.13 7.79
CA GLU A 319 -22.70 25.24 7.30
C GLU A 319 -22.24 25.71 5.91
N GLY A 320 -23.20 25.90 5.01
CA GLY A 320 -22.96 26.38 3.65
C GLY A 320 -22.66 25.27 2.62
N TYR A 321 -22.62 24.00 3.04
CA TYR A 321 -22.37 22.86 2.14
C TYR A 321 -23.48 21.82 2.22
N GLU A 322 -23.81 21.22 1.09
CA GLU A 322 -24.78 20.11 1.04
C GLU A 322 -24.10 18.75 1.28
N ASP A 323 -22.85 18.64 0.90
CA ASP A 323 -22.01 17.45 0.83
C ASP A 323 -20.82 17.46 1.80
N ALA A 324 -20.90 18.19 2.90
CA ALA A 324 -19.85 18.24 3.90
C ALA A 324 -20.40 18.04 5.31
N TRP A 325 -19.93 16.98 5.95
CA TRP A 325 -20.25 16.61 7.32
C TRP A 325 -18.96 16.27 8.05
N SER A 326 -18.87 16.64 9.32
CA SER A 326 -17.74 16.34 10.21
C SER A 326 -18.21 15.56 11.43
N MET A 327 -17.34 14.74 12.02
CA MET A 327 -17.55 14.19 13.36
C MET A 327 -17.59 15.34 14.39
N ASP A 328 -18.24 15.14 15.51
CA ASP A 328 -18.28 16.09 16.64
C ASP A 328 -16.99 16.10 17.47
N GLN A 329 -15.86 15.75 16.84
CA GLN A 329 -14.53 15.71 17.45
C GLN A 329 -13.43 16.02 16.46
N GLU A 330 -12.48 16.85 16.89
CA GLU A 330 -11.24 17.17 16.18
C GLU A 330 -10.21 16.07 16.40
N SER A 331 -9.54 15.63 15.33
CA SER A 331 -8.64 14.48 15.39
C SER A 331 -7.18 14.88 15.34
N VAL A 332 -6.40 14.43 16.32
CA VAL A 332 -4.99 14.81 16.49
C VAL A 332 -4.10 14.36 15.34
N ASP A 333 -4.30 13.16 14.82
CA ASP A 333 -3.54 12.63 13.69
C ASP A 333 -3.83 13.42 12.40
N LEU A 334 -5.09 13.72 12.10
CA LEU A 334 -5.46 14.54 10.95
C LEU A 334 -4.75 15.90 10.97
N ASN A 335 -4.81 16.59 12.10
CA ASN A 335 -4.20 17.91 12.22
C ASN A 335 -2.67 17.86 12.24
N ALA A 336 -2.09 16.79 12.72
CA ALA A 336 -0.65 16.55 12.62
C ALA A 336 -0.21 16.25 11.17
N TYR A 337 -1.01 15.50 10.40
CA TYR A 337 -0.80 15.32 8.96
C TYR A 337 -0.90 16.64 8.21
N LEU A 338 -1.94 17.43 8.45
CA LEU A 338 -2.10 18.75 7.84
C LEU A 338 -0.93 19.70 8.17
N ALA A 339 -0.41 19.65 9.38
CA ALA A 339 0.77 20.43 9.76
C ALA A 339 2.03 20.01 8.96
N LEU A 340 2.21 18.70 8.71
CA LEU A 340 3.26 18.18 7.85
C LEU A 340 3.06 18.61 6.39
N GLU A 341 1.85 18.44 5.85
CA GLU A 341 1.49 18.87 4.50
C GLU A 341 1.78 20.37 4.28
N CYS A 342 1.38 21.23 5.24
CA CYS A 342 1.69 22.66 5.23
C CYS A 342 3.19 22.93 5.13
N LYS A 343 3.98 22.29 5.98
CA LYS A 343 5.44 22.41 5.99
C LYS A 343 6.06 22.01 4.66
N LEU A 344 5.57 20.92 4.06
CA LEU A 344 6.08 20.41 2.79
C LEU A 344 5.63 21.27 1.61
N LEU A 345 4.39 21.74 1.60
CA LEU A 345 3.91 22.69 0.60
C LEU A 345 4.72 24.00 0.62
N LYS A 346 5.11 24.52 1.79
CA LYS A 346 6.03 25.65 1.91
C LYS A 346 7.43 25.33 1.37
N LYS A 347 7.95 24.13 1.62
CA LYS A 347 9.20 23.64 1.02
C LYS A 347 9.12 23.64 -0.51
N PHE A 348 8.04 23.08 -1.07
CA PHE A 348 7.82 23.01 -2.52
C PHE A 348 7.62 24.39 -3.14
N SER A 349 6.84 25.26 -2.51
CA SER A 349 6.65 26.65 -2.91
C SER A 349 7.99 27.41 -3.02
N SER A 350 8.86 27.23 -2.02
CA SER A 350 10.20 27.80 -2.01
C SER A 350 11.08 27.21 -3.11
N LEU A 351 11.03 25.90 -3.33
CA LEU A 351 11.75 25.20 -4.41
C LEU A 351 11.33 25.72 -5.79
N LEU A 352 10.03 25.91 -5.99
CA LEU A 352 9.43 26.37 -7.25
C LEU A 352 9.47 27.90 -7.41
N LYS A 353 9.87 28.63 -6.38
CA LYS A 353 9.89 30.11 -6.34
C LYS A 353 8.51 30.73 -6.60
N ILE A 354 7.47 30.15 -6.05
CA ILE A 354 6.09 30.66 -6.09
C ILE A 354 5.60 30.94 -4.68
N PRO A 355 4.66 31.87 -4.46
CA PRO A 355 4.15 32.15 -3.12
C PRO A 355 3.35 30.97 -2.57
N PHE A 356 3.49 30.71 -1.26
CA PHE A 356 2.58 29.84 -0.55
C PHE A 356 1.34 30.64 -0.15
N ASP A 357 0.18 30.21 -0.59
CA ASP A 357 -1.11 30.87 -0.33
C ASP A 357 -2.13 29.82 0.14
N ALA A 358 -2.05 29.46 1.43
CA ALA A 358 -3.00 28.59 2.09
C ALA A 358 -2.98 28.81 3.61
N PRO A 359 -4.01 28.37 4.36
CA PRO A 359 -4.03 28.42 5.82
C PRO A 359 -2.82 27.73 6.45
N ASP A 360 -2.37 28.22 7.60
CA ASP A 360 -1.30 27.60 8.38
C ASP A 360 -1.63 27.66 9.87
N TYR A 361 -2.11 26.54 10.39
CA TYR A 361 -2.41 26.35 11.80
C TYR A 361 -1.41 25.42 12.50
N SER A 362 -0.35 25.02 11.82
CA SER A 362 0.61 24.00 12.27
C SER A 362 1.24 24.26 13.64
N SER A 363 1.46 25.55 13.99
CA SER A 363 2.06 25.94 15.27
C SER A 363 1.17 25.73 16.48
N GLN A 364 -0.13 25.54 16.28
CA GLN A 364 -1.11 25.41 17.37
C GLN A 364 -1.37 23.94 17.71
N VAL A 365 -1.19 23.03 16.77
CA VAL A 365 -1.64 21.63 16.84
C VAL A 365 -1.06 20.89 18.06
N ALA A 366 0.23 21.02 18.31
CA ALA A 366 0.87 20.28 19.40
C ALA A 366 0.36 20.65 20.79
N ASP A 367 0.19 21.94 21.06
CA ASP A 367 -0.31 22.38 22.37
C ASP A 367 -1.83 22.17 22.49
N TYR A 368 -2.54 22.24 21.37
CA TYR A 368 -4.01 22.06 21.35
C TYR A 368 -4.42 20.63 21.70
N PHE A 369 -3.73 19.63 21.19
CA PHE A 369 -4.09 18.21 21.37
C PHE A 369 -3.33 17.51 22.50
N PHE A 370 -2.42 18.16 23.19
CA PHE A 370 -1.65 17.53 24.27
C PHE A 370 -2.38 17.63 25.62
N ASP A 371 -2.87 16.49 26.11
CA ASP A 371 -3.43 16.41 27.45
C ASP A 371 -2.32 16.29 28.51
N LYS A 372 -2.15 17.35 29.31
CA LYS A 372 -1.14 17.42 30.37
C LYS A 372 -1.50 16.56 31.58
N ASN A 373 -2.75 16.11 31.73
CA ASN A 373 -3.15 15.28 32.87
C ASN A 373 -2.63 13.85 32.71
N ILE A 374 -2.67 13.33 31.48
CA ILE A 374 -2.20 11.99 31.17
C ILE A 374 -0.86 11.99 30.41
N ASN A 375 -0.32 13.17 30.07
CA ASN A 375 0.88 13.36 29.26
C ASN A 375 0.83 12.60 27.93
N PHE A 376 -0.27 12.80 27.18
CA PHE A 376 -0.46 12.11 25.91
C PHE A 376 -1.25 12.96 24.93
N PHE A 377 -1.11 12.73 23.62
CA PHE A 377 -1.93 13.38 22.61
C PHE A 377 -3.27 12.68 22.49
N CYS A 378 -4.36 13.44 22.46
CA CYS A 378 -5.73 12.94 22.37
C CYS A 378 -6.59 13.83 21.48
N ASP A 379 -7.61 13.25 20.86
CA ASP A 379 -8.66 13.97 20.17
C ASP A 379 -9.47 14.87 21.14
N ARG A 380 -10.17 15.87 20.60
CA ARG A 380 -10.98 16.80 21.40
C ARG A 380 -12.42 16.86 20.90
N ARG A 381 -13.36 16.91 21.83
CA ARG A 381 -14.78 17.09 21.52
C ARG A 381 -15.07 18.54 21.16
N LEU A 382 -15.83 18.76 20.09
CA LEU A 382 -16.26 20.10 19.66
C LEU A 382 -17.14 20.80 20.70
N LYS A 383 -17.99 20.02 21.40
CA LYS A 383 -19.01 20.56 22.32
C LYS A 383 -18.41 21.40 23.45
N ASP A 384 -17.31 20.97 24.05
CA ASP A 384 -16.78 21.57 25.27
C ASP A 384 -15.23 21.59 25.30
N GLY A 385 -14.59 21.12 24.24
CA GLY A 385 -13.14 21.04 24.15
C GLY A 385 -12.49 20.01 25.08
N SER A 386 -13.26 19.11 25.68
CA SER A 386 -12.72 18.03 26.52
C SER A 386 -11.94 17.02 25.69
N PHE A 387 -10.89 16.44 26.29
CA PHE A 387 -10.11 15.39 25.67
C PHE A 387 -10.89 14.06 25.63
N ILE A 388 -10.66 13.29 24.59
CA ILE A 388 -11.10 11.90 24.47
C ILE A 388 -9.92 11.04 24.95
N GLU A 389 -9.92 10.73 26.24
CA GLU A 389 -8.85 10.03 26.92
C GLU A 389 -8.85 8.52 26.61
N GLU A 390 -8.70 8.19 25.32
CA GLU A 390 -8.55 6.83 24.79
C GLU A 390 -7.17 6.73 24.11
N PRO A 391 -6.05 6.58 24.89
CA PRO A 391 -4.70 6.61 24.35
C PRO A 391 -4.47 5.56 23.26
N GLY A 392 -4.28 6.00 22.02
CA GLY A 392 -4.14 5.17 20.84
C GLY A 392 -3.01 5.60 19.91
N CYS A 393 -2.96 4.98 18.75
CA CYS A 393 -1.89 5.16 17.77
C CYS A 393 -1.91 6.54 17.09
N GLU A 394 -3.03 7.25 17.10
CA GLU A 394 -3.15 8.63 16.61
C GLU A 394 -2.13 9.56 17.27
N ALA A 395 -1.75 9.28 18.52
CA ALA A 395 -0.77 10.03 19.29
C ALA A 395 0.69 9.88 18.78
N TYR A 396 0.99 8.90 17.93
CA TYR A 396 2.34 8.74 17.36
C TYR A 396 2.60 9.75 16.24
N THR A 397 1.52 10.23 15.61
CA THR A 397 1.60 11.14 14.47
C THR A 397 2.28 12.47 14.79
N PRO A 398 1.99 13.18 15.91
CA PRO A 398 2.72 14.37 16.32
C PRO A 398 4.23 14.16 16.48
N LEU A 399 4.67 12.98 16.89
CA LEU A 399 6.08 12.62 17.00
C LEU A 399 6.70 12.43 15.62
N TRP A 400 6.02 11.69 14.77
CA TRP A 400 6.48 11.39 13.41
C TRP A 400 6.58 12.66 12.55
N THR A 401 5.57 13.53 12.60
CA THR A 401 5.52 14.79 11.84
C THR A 401 6.46 15.88 12.39
N ARG A 402 7.04 15.66 13.59
CA ARG A 402 7.92 16.59 14.30
C ARG A 402 7.23 17.88 14.73
N ILE A 403 5.95 17.84 15.04
CA ILE A 403 5.24 19.00 15.61
C ILE A 403 5.28 19.02 17.13
N ALA A 404 5.40 17.85 17.79
CA ALA A 404 5.54 17.78 19.24
C ALA A 404 6.82 18.50 19.71
N THR A 405 6.78 19.04 20.92
CA THR A 405 8.00 19.54 21.58
C THR A 405 8.78 18.39 22.23
N GLN A 406 10.10 18.58 22.45
CA GLN A 406 10.92 17.59 23.16
C GLN A 406 10.32 17.25 24.53
N ALA A 407 9.86 18.26 25.29
CA ALA A 407 9.26 18.08 26.61
C ALA A 407 7.98 17.23 26.57
N GLN A 408 7.14 17.40 25.58
CA GLN A 408 5.93 16.57 25.38
C GLN A 408 6.35 15.11 25.12
N VAL A 409 7.27 14.88 24.19
CA VAL A 409 7.77 13.52 23.89
C VAL A 409 8.41 12.87 25.11
N ASP A 410 9.26 13.60 25.85
CA ASP A 410 9.90 13.10 27.07
C ASP A 410 8.85 12.67 28.11
N SER A 411 7.75 13.41 28.23
CA SER A 411 6.66 13.08 29.16
C SER A 411 5.79 11.91 28.70
N MET A 412 5.74 11.60 27.40
CA MET A 412 5.04 10.43 26.86
C MET A 412 5.81 9.12 27.05
N LEU A 413 7.14 9.18 27.19
CA LEU A 413 7.99 7.97 27.23
C LEU A 413 7.57 6.94 28.29
N PRO A 414 7.20 7.32 29.52
CA PRO A 414 6.76 6.33 30.52
C PRO A 414 5.58 5.48 30.03
N MET A 415 4.62 6.10 29.34
CA MET A 415 3.47 5.38 28.79
C MET A 415 3.86 4.55 27.56
N LEU A 416 4.68 5.10 26.66
CA LEU A 416 5.13 4.39 25.46
C LEU A 416 6.01 3.16 25.77
N GLN A 417 6.75 3.19 26.89
CA GLN A 417 7.61 2.09 27.35
C GLN A 417 6.91 1.14 28.33
N ASP A 418 5.68 1.42 28.71
CA ASP A 418 4.91 0.54 29.60
C ASP A 418 4.48 -0.74 28.85
N THR A 419 4.92 -1.88 29.37
CA THR A 419 4.64 -3.20 28.78
C THR A 419 3.17 -3.63 28.90
N ALA A 420 2.42 -3.02 29.81
CA ALA A 420 0.99 -3.21 29.91
C ALA A 420 0.20 -2.36 28.91
N LYS A 421 0.82 -1.37 28.27
CA LYS A 421 0.17 -0.41 27.39
C LYS A 421 0.67 -0.52 25.94
N PHE A 422 1.83 0.07 25.64
CA PHE A 422 2.35 0.23 24.28
C PHE A 422 3.62 -0.57 23.98
N SER A 423 4.44 -0.90 24.99
CA SER A 423 5.64 -1.73 24.82
C SER A 423 5.32 -3.22 24.99
N THR A 424 4.28 -3.68 24.33
CA THR A 424 3.80 -5.08 24.34
C THR A 424 4.78 -6.02 23.63
N TYR A 425 4.47 -7.32 23.53
CA TYR A 425 5.34 -8.29 22.84
C TYR A 425 5.69 -7.82 21.42
N ILE A 426 4.70 -7.38 20.63
CA ILE A 426 4.96 -6.55 19.44
C ILE A 426 4.62 -5.11 19.84
N PRO A 427 5.54 -4.15 19.72
CA PRO A 427 5.32 -2.79 20.21
C PRO A 427 4.31 -2.00 19.40
N PHE A 428 3.67 -1.05 20.06
CA PHE A 428 2.78 -0.04 19.49
C PHE A 428 1.47 -0.58 18.91
N PRO A 429 0.63 -1.23 19.77
CA PRO A 429 -0.75 -1.54 19.40
C PRO A 429 -1.53 -0.27 19.06
N THR A 430 -2.65 -0.44 18.33
CA THR A 430 -3.51 0.67 17.92
C THR A 430 -4.25 1.36 19.05
N ILE A 431 -4.34 0.73 20.21
CA ILE A 431 -4.85 1.28 21.48
C ILE A 431 -4.05 0.70 22.62
N ALA A 432 -3.92 1.41 23.73
CA ALA A 432 -3.26 0.90 24.92
C ALA A 432 -3.82 -0.47 25.32
N ALA A 433 -2.94 -1.46 25.54
CA ALA A 433 -3.36 -2.85 25.75
C ALA A 433 -4.10 -3.10 27.07
N ASP A 434 -4.04 -2.15 28.01
CA ASP A 434 -4.83 -2.15 29.25
C ASP A 434 -6.20 -1.43 29.11
N ASN A 435 -6.52 -0.92 27.93
CA ASN A 435 -7.83 -0.30 27.70
C ASN A 435 -8.94 -1.35 27.83
N PRO A 436 -10.05 -1.07 28.56
CA PRO A 436 -11.14 -2.03 28.74
C PRO A 436 -11.82 -2.53 27.46
N LYS A 437 -11.69 -1.75 26.37
CA LYS A 437 -12.25 -2.09 25.05
C LYS A 437 -11.20 -2.74 24.12
N TYR A 438 -9.98 -2.97 24.61
CA TYR A 438 -8.92 -3.60 23.85
C TYR A 438 -9.35 -4.98 23.35
N ASN A 439 -9.12 -5.25 22.06
CA ASN A 439 -9.37 -6.53 21.43
C ASN A 439 -8.20 -6.91 20.51
N PRO A 440 -7.41 -7.96 20.84
CA PRO A 440 -6.21 -8.33 20.07
C PRO A 440 -6.48 -8.76 18.62
N ARG A 441 -7.74 -8.93 18.24
CA ARG A 441 -8.20 -9.22 16.86
C ARG A 441 -9.23 -8.20 16.35
N GLY A 442 -9.35 -7.08 17.02
CA GLY A 442 -10.41 -6.09 16.83
C GLY A 442 -10.15 -5.07 15.72
N TYR A 443 -9.28 -5.36 14.77
CA TYR A 443 -8.90 -4.51 13.64
C TYR A 443 -8.15 -3.25 14.12
N TRP A 444 -8.80 -2.07 14.28
CA TRP A 444 -8.18 -0.86 14.86
C TRP A 444 -8.37 -0.74 16.39
N ARG A 445 -8.74 -1.81 17.06
CA ARG A 445 -8.99 -1.85 18.51
C ARG A 445 -7.98 -2.70 19.28
N GLY A 446 -6.74 -2.83 18.79
CA GLY A 446 -5.70 -3.61 19.47
C GLY A 446 -4.56 -4.11 18.57
N PRO A 447 -4.81 -4.75 17.42
CA PRO A 447 -3.76 -5.27 16.55
C PRO A 447 -2.68 -4.27 16.18
N ILE A 448 -1.53 -4.81 15.80
CA ILE A 448 -0.39 -4.05 15.29
C ILE A 448 -0.64 -3.72 13.82
N TRP A 449 -0.63 -2.43 13.50
CA TRP A 449 -0.59 -1.90 12.14
C TRP A 449 0.80 -1.30 11.90
N LEU A 450 1.50 -1.78 10.89
CA LEU A 450 2.93 -1.49 10.72
C LEU A 450 3.23 -0.05 10.31
N ASP A 451 2.28 0.67 9.74
CA ASP A 451 2.39 2.11 9.51
C ASP A 451 2.43 2.88 10.83
N GLN A 452 1.52 2.57 11.76
CA GLN A 452 1.46 3.20 13.08
C GLN A 452 2.69 2.85 13.93
N THR A 453 3.10 1.58 13.87
CA THR A 453 4.35 1.15 14.49
C THR A 453 5.57 1.90 13.92
N TYR A 454 5.62 2.09 12.60
CA TYR A 454 6.67 2.89 11.95
C TYR A 454 6.62 4.36 12.41
N PHE A 455 5.43 4.96 12.48
CA PHE A 455 5.29 6.34 12.93
C PHE A 455 5.78 6.51 14.37
N ALA A 456 5.47 5.57 15.27
CA ALA A 456 5.99 5.58 16.63
C ALA A 456 7.53 5.44 16.65
N ILE A 457 8.10 4.45 15.97
CA ILE A 457 9.55 4.20 15.92
C ILE A 457 10.29 5.37 15.30
N ARG A 458 9.82 5.86 14.15
CA ARG A 458 10.41 7.01 13.47
C ARG A 458 10.24 8.29 14.30
N GLY A 459 9.10 8.43 14.98
CA GLY A 459 8.84 9.49 15.93
C GLY A 459 9.88 9.53 17.03
N LEU A 460 10.14 8.42 17.72
CA LEU A 460 11.20 8.31 18.74
C LEU A 460 12.56 8.72 18.19
N ARG A 461 12.93 8.27 17.00
CA ARG A 461 14.19 8.64 16.33
C ARG A 461 14.27 10.14 16.04
N ASN A 462 13.16 10.76 15.65
CA ASN A 462 13.11 12.21 15.38
C ASN A 462 13.48 13.07 16.60
N TYR A 463 13.33 12.54 17.82
CA TYR A 463 13.64 13.19 19.09
C TYR A 463 14.88 12.61 19.79
N GLY A 464 15.73 11.90 19.04
CA GLY A 464 17.03 11.43 19.52
C GLY A 464 17.02 10.10 20.29
N TYR A 465 15.88 9.42 20.39
CA TYR A 465 15.76 8.10 21.05
C TYR A 465 16.17 6.95 20.10
N ASN A 466 17.29 7.10 19.39
CA ASN A 466 17.75 6.18 18.34
C ASN A 466 17.91 4.75 18.83
N ARG A 467 18.53 4.55 20.01
CA ARG A 467 18.70 3.20 20.57
C ARG A 467 17.37 2.51 20.85
N LEU A 468 16.41 3.24 21.43
CA LEU A 468 15.07 2.70 21.69
C LEU A 468 14.32 2.38 20.39
N ALA A 469 14.44 3.25 19.38
CA ALA A 469 13.87 3.02 18.06
C ALA A 469 14.46 1.77 17.39
N ASP A 470 15.78 1.54 17.50
CA ASP A 470 16.43 0.33 17.00
C ASP A 470 15.99 -0.93 17.74
N GLU A 471 15.87 -0.86 19.07
CA GLU A 471 15.37 -1.96 19.88
C GLU A 471 13.96 -2.38 19.47
N TYR A 472 13.06 -1.42 19.27
CA TYR A 472 11.69 -1.70 18.79
C TYR A 472 11.65 -2.20 17.35
N THR A 473 12.51 -1.68 16.48
CA THR A 473 12.63 -2.20 15.09
C THR A 473 13.02 -3.68 15.09
N LEU A 474 14.00 -4.07 15.90
CA LEU A 474 14.40 -5.48 16.03
C LEU A 474 13.28 -6.35 16.63
N GLN A 475 12.53 -5.83 17.61
CA GLN A 475 11.37 -6.56 18.13
C GLN A 475 10.34 -6.86 17.04
N VAL A 476 10.06 -5.90 16.16
CA VAL A 476 9.18 -6.10 15.01
C VAL A 476 9.75 -7.18 14.07
N PHE A 477 11.02 -7.06 13.68
CA PHE A 477 11.65 -7.99 12.75
C PHE A 477 11.76 -9.41 13.28
N ASP A 478 12.02 -9.55 14.58
CA ASP A 478 12.26 -10.86 15.20
C ASP A 478 10.99 -11.57 15.65
N ARG A 479 9.94 -10.82 16.00
CA ARG A 479 8.76 -11.37 16.67
C ARG A 479 7.53 -11.49 15.78
N LEU A 480 7.46 -10.78 14.65
CA LEU A 480 6.35 -10.95 13.71
C LEU A 480 6.46 -12.29 12.98
N SER A 481 5.41 -13.10 13.10
CA SER A 481 5.38 -14.45 12.56
C SER A 481 5.51 -14.46 11.03
N GLY A 482 6.47 -15.22 10.54
CA GLY A 482 6.66 -15.45 9.11
C GLY A 482 7.49 -14.39 8.38
N LEU A 483 7.97 -13.31 9.05
CA LEU A 483 8.77 -12.30 8.35
C LEU A 483 10.10 -12.84 7.83
N LYS A 484 10.81 -13.60 8.64
CA LYS A 484 12.11 -14.20 8.28
C LYS A 484 11.98 -15.54 7.55
N GLU A 485 10.79 -16.12 7.49
CA GLU A 485 10.46 -17.38 6.82
C GLU A 485 9.79 -17.13 5.45
N GLY A 486 9.22 -18.17 4.86
CA GLY A 486 8.55 -18.13 3.55
C GLY A 486 7.10 -17.62 3.55
N ALA A 487 6.56 -17.19 4.69
CA ALA A 487 5.18 -16.74 4.77
C ALA A 487 4.97 -15.30 4.24
N PRO A 488 3.77 -14.96 3.72
CA PRO A 488 3.48 -13.62 3.23
C PRO A 488 3.46 -12.58 4.36
N ILE A 489 3.71 -11.33 4.01
CA ILE A 489 3.46 -10.17 4.86
C ILE A 489 1.96 -9.94 4.92
N HIS A 490 1.43 -9.69 6.13
CA HIS A 490 -0.01 -9.53 6.37
C HIS A 490 -0.39 -8.07 6.65
N GLU A 491 -1.69 -7.81 6.58
CA GLU A 491 -2.31 -6.50 6.79
C GLU A 491 -2.03 -5.97 8.21
N ASN A 492 -2.27 -6.81 9.22
CA ASN A 492 -1.96 -6.51 10.61
C ASN A 492 -1.54 -7.78 11.38
N TYR A 493 -1.13 -7.59 12.63
CA TYR A 493 -0.55 -8.65 13.43
C TYR A 493 -1.05 -8.62 14.87
N GLY A 494 -1.04 -9.79 15.51
CA GLY A 494 -1.43 -9.95 16.92
C GLY A 494 -0.40 -9.31 17.87
N THR A 495 -0.86 -8.45 18.75
CA THR A 495 -0.07 -7.67 19.70
C THR A 495 0.78 -8.53 20.65
N HIS A 496 0.24 -9.65 21.13
CA HIS A 496 0.88 -10.50 22.14
C HIS A 496 1.59 -11.73 21.56
N THR A 497 1.35 -12.05 20.29
CA THR A 497 1.83 -13.29 19.67
C THR A 497 2.62 -13.06 18.38
N GLY A 498 2.47 -11.88 17.76
CA GLY A 498 2.99 -11.62 16.42
C GLY A 498 2.30 -12.42 15.33
N GLU A 499 1.16 -13.10 15.63
CA GLU A 499 0.42 -13.87 14.64
C GLU A 499 -0.07 -12.99 13.48
N ARG A 500 -0.12 -13.57 12.29
CA ARG A 500 -0.59 -12.92 11.07
C ARG A 500 -2.10 -12.81 11.07
N LEU A 501 -2.64 -11.61 10.81
CA LEU A 501 -4.07 -11.34 10.79
C LEU A 501 -4.47 -10.73 9.43
N LYS A 502 -5.74 -10.92 9.04
CA LYS A 502 -6.38 -10.34 7.86
C LYS A 502 -5.68 -10.70 6.53
N ALA A 503 -5.59 -9.75 5.59
CA ALA A 503 -5.14 -10.00 4.23
C ALA A 503 -3.64 -10.35 4.15
N PRO A 504 -3.26 -11.44 3.45
CA PRO A 504 -1.87 -11.73 3.12
C PRO A 504 -1.38 -10.87 1.95
N HIS A 505 -0.06 -10.84 1.71
CA HIS A 505 0.59 -10.08 0.63
C HIS A 505 0.25 -8.60 0.64
N PHE A 506 0.32 -7.97 1.82
CA PHE A 506 -0.19 -6.62 2.04
C PHE A 506 0.87 -5.56 1.77
N SER A 507 0.60 -4.67 0.80
CA SER A 507 1.53 -3.64 0.32
C SER A 507 1.85 -2.59 1.36
N TRP A 508 0.89 -2.14 2.12
CA TRP A 508 1.05 -1.15 3.18
C TRP A 508 2.07 -1.59 4.24
N SER A 509 1.88 -2.79 4.80
CA SER A 509 2.83 -3.36 5.75
C SER A 509 4.22 -3.53 5.15
N SER A 510 4.29 -3.90 3.86
CA SER A 510 5.55 -4.05 3.13
C SER A 510 6.29 -2.73 2.97
N SER A 511 5.61 -1.63 2.62
CA SER A 511 6.21 -0.30 2.54
C SER A 511 6.86 0.12 3.85
N HIS A 512 6.16 -0.07 4.97
CA HIS A 512 6.67 0.37 6.27
C HIS A 512 7.77 -0.54 6.82
N LEU A 513 7.73 -1.85 6.57
CA LEU A 513 8.86 -2.73 6.87
C LEU A 513 10.13 -2.33 6.11
N LEU A 514 9.97 -1.92 4.85
CA LEU A 514 11.08 -1.45 4.04
C LEU A 514 11.67 -0.13 4.57
N MET A 515 10.81 0.79 5.01
CA MET A 515 11.24 2.04 5.65
C MET A 515 11.92 1.78 7.02
N MET A 516 11.39 0.86 7.84
CA MET A 516 12.03 0.46 9.08
C MET A 516 13.41 -0.16 8.84
N TYR A 517 13.54 -0.98 7.80
CA TYR A 517 14.81 -1.57 7.39
C TYR A 517 15.82 -0.49 6.97
N ASP A 518 15.37 0.51 6.19
CA ASP A 518 16.23 1.61 5.76
C ASP A 518 16.67 2.50 6.93
N ASP A 519 15.79 2.74 7.89
CA ASP A 519 16.04 3.62 9.04
C ASP A 519 16.84 2.99 10.19
N TYR A 520 16.92 1.66 10.24
CA TYR A 520 17.62 0.97 11.34
C TYR A 520 19.09 1.38 11.42
N GLY A 521 19.55 1.74 12.64
CA GLY A 521 20.93 2.14 12.91
C GLY A 521 21.32 3.54 12.40
N LYS A 522 20.36 4.38 11.96
CA LYS A 522 20.61 5.76 11.54
C LYS A 522 20.48 6.76 12.68
#